data_a7b45d5b48256a52d12e8d851440269d
#
_entry.id   a7b45d5b48256a52d12e8d851440269d
#
_cell.length_a   1.000
_cell.length_b   1.000
_cell.length_c   1.000
_cell.angle_alpha   90.00
_cell.angle_beta   90.00
_cell.angle_gamma   90.00
#
_symmetry.space_group_name_H-M   'P 1'
#
loop_
_entity.id
_entity.type
_entity.pdbx_description
1 polymer ?
#
loop_
_entity_poly.entity_id
_entity_poly.type
_entity_poly.pdbx_seq_one_letter_code
_entity_poly.pdbx_strand_id
1 'polypeptide(L)'
;MKRIRILDRYIITTYLKTFFFTAMLFSLIAVVIDFSERLEAFIKSGVNAYEVTMYYYIHFVTFINGMLWPLFALISVIFFTARLAKNSEFISILNAGVGYHRILLPYMGAAGIIFVLHLGINHYMVPLGSKVRIPFENKNVWRTSNQTRTKNIHVMLNPTTKLYIRNYRERDSTALDMRIEY
;
A
#
# COMPACT_ATOMS: atom_id res chain seq x y z
N MET A 1 -28.02 26.02 -2.05
CA MET A 1 -26.96 25.26 -1.35
C MET A 1 -27.43 25.05 0.10
N LYS A 2 -27.69 23.78 0.53
CA LYS A 2 -28.03 23.48 1.93
C LYS A 2 -26.81 23.77 2.78
N ARG A 3 -26.89 24.73 3.70
CA ARG A 3 -25.80 25.00 4.68
C ARG A 3 -25.43 23.71 5.38
N ILE A 4 -24.14 23.33 5.34
CA ILE A 4 -23.58 22.22 6.12
C ILE A 4 -23.87 22.55 7.58
N ARG A 5 -24.67 21.70 8.24
CA ARG A 5 -25.00 21.87 9.66
C ARG A 5 -23.76 21.53 10.51
N ILE A 6 -23.70 22.12 11.71
CA ILE A 6 -22.58 21.88 12.66
C ILE A 6 -22.34 20.37 12.87
N LEU A 7 -23.43 19.58 12.97
CA LEU A 7 -23.38 18.12 13.10
C LEU A 7 -22.70 17.44 11.90
N ASP A 8 -23.01 17.88 10.67
CA ASP A 8 -22.41 17.28 9.46
C ASP A 8 -20.90 17.50 9.43
N ARG A 9 -20.49 18.73 9.75
CA ARG A 9 -19.07 19.09 9.84
C ARG A 9 -18.35 18.28 10.92
N TYR A 10 -18.97 18.11 12.08
CA TYR A 10 -18.42 17.31 13.18
C TYR A 10 -18.18 15.87 12.75
N ILE A 11 -19.21 15.21 12.20
CA ILE A 11 -19.11 13.81 11.75
C ILE A 11 -18.06 13.65 10.66
N ILE A 12 -18.10 14.47 9.60
CA ILE A 12 -17.14 14.41 8.49
C ILE A 12 -15.72 14.59 8.99
N THR A 13 -15.47 15.63 9.77
CA THR A 13 -14.12 15.98 10.26
C THR A 13 -13.58 14.90 11.18
N THR A 14 -14.40 14.37 12.08
CA THR A 14 -13.96 13.36 13.05
C THR A 14 -13.71 12.01 12.36
N TYR A 15 -14.57 11.63 11.42
CA TYR A 15 -14.35 10.42 10.61
C TYR A 15 -13.06 10.52 9.77
N LEU A 16 -12.84 11.64 9.06
CA LEU A 16 -11.62 11.85 8.28
C LEU A 16 -10.36 11.85 9.18
N LYS A 17 -10.40 12.50 10.33
CA LYS A 17 -9.28 12.45 11.29
C LYS A 17 -8.97 11.03 11.74
N THR A 18 -10.00 10.25 12.07
CA THR A 18 -9.84 8.84 12.45
C THR A 18 -9.28 8.03 11.30
N PHE A 19 -9.74 8.25 10.07
CA PHE A 19 -9.23 7.59 8.88
C PHE A 19 -7.74 7.87 8.65
N PHE A 20 -7.32 9.14 8.63
CA PHE A 20 -5.91 9.48 8.43
C PHE A 20 -5.03 8.99 9.56
N PHE A 21 -5.50 9.03 10.80
CA PHE A 21 -4.78 8.46 11.94
C PHE A 21 -4.60 6.95 11.79
N THR A 22 -5.66 6.23 11.41
CA THR A 22 -5.60 4.79 11.15
C THR A 22 -4.64 4.47 10.01
N ALA A 23 -4.73 5.19 8.88
CA ALA A 23 -3.84 5.00 7.74
C ALA A 23 -2.38 5.24 8.10
N MET A 24 -2.08 6.29 8.86
CA MET A 24 -0.72 6.60 9.36
C MET A 24 -0.18 5.49 10.27
N LEU A 25 -0.99 5.02 11.22
CA LEU A 25 -0.60 3.97 12.16
C LEU A 25 -0.27 2.66 11.43
N PHE A 26 -1.15 2.20 10.54
CA PHE A 26 -0.92 0.98 9.79
C PHE A 26 0.24 1.12 8.79
N SER A 27 0.42 2.29 8.17
CA SER A 27 1.57 2.54 7.30
C SER A 27 2.89 2.45 8.06
N LEU A 28 2.94 2.97 9.28
CA LEU A 28 4.12 2.90 10.13
C LEU A 28 4.43 1.43 10.50
N ILE A 29 3.43 0.67 10.89
CA ILE A 29 3.59 -0.76 11.19
C ILE A 29 4.10 -1.51 9.95
N ALA A 30 3.52 -1.25 8.77
CA ALA A 30 3.93 -1.89 7.52
C ALA A 30 5.39 -1.57 7.17
N VAL A 31 5.84 -0.33 7.37
CA VAL A 31 7.24 0.07 7.17
C VAL A 31 8.17 -0.66 8.12
N VAL A 32 7.81 -0.79 9.40
CA VAL A 32 8.65 -1.51 10.40
C VAL A 32 8.78 -2.98 10.05
N ILE A 33 7.69 -3.63 9.63
CA ILE A 33 7.70 -5.04 9.23
C ILE A 33 8.56 -5.23 7.99
N ASP A 34 8.32 -4.46 6.93
CA ASP A 34 9.08 -4.55 5.68
C ASP A 34 10.57 -4.24 5.89
N PHE A 35 10.89 -3.25 6.75
CA PHE A 35 12.27 -2.95 7.12
C PHE A 35 12.94 -4.13 7.79
N SER A 36 12.27 -4.80 8.73
CA SER A 36 12.81 -5.96 9.43
C SER A 36 13.08 -7.14 8.47
N GLU A 37 12.20 -7.35 7.48
CA GLU A 37 12.34 -8.41 6.50
C GLU A 37 13.47 -8.14 5.49
N ARG A 38 13.70 -6.87 5.12
CA ARG A 38 14.65 -6.49 4.06
C ARG A 38 15.99 -5.94 4.57
N LEU A 39 16.15 -5.80 5.88
CA LEU A 39 17.34 -5.22 6.49
C LEU A 39 18.64 -5.91 6.03
N GLU A 40 18.64 -7.24 6.01
CA GLU A 40 19.81 -8.02 5.58
C GLU A 40 20.16 -7.77 4.11
N ALA A 41 19.16 -7.64 3.24
CA ALA A 41 19.37 -7.37 1.82
C ALA A 41 19.93 -5.95 1.61
N PHE A 42 19.46 -4.96 2.34
CA PHE A 42 19.97 -3.59 2.27
C PHE A 42 21.42 -3.48 2.78
N ILE A 43 21.75 -4.17 3.87
CA ILE A 43 23.14 -4.22 4.37
C ILE A 43 24.07 -4.87 3.35
N LYS A 44 23.67 -6.01 2.77
CA LYS A 44 24.47 -6.72 1.76
C LYS A 44 24.66 -5.92 0.47
N SER A 45 23.68 -5.10 0.10
CA SER A 45 23.78 -4.25 -1.09
C SER A 45 24.66 -3.00 -0.88
N GLY A 46 25.01 -2.67 0.36
CA GLY A 46 25.83 -1.50 0.69
C GLY A 46 25.16 -0.14 0.41
N VAL A 47 23.81 -0.11 0.31
CA VAL A 47 23.05 1.10 0.00
C VAL A 47 22.95 2.00 1.23
N ASN A 48 23.06 3.32 1.02
CA ASN A 48 22.94 4.28 2.10
C ASN A 48 21.50 4.36 2.62
N ALA A 49 21.33 4.52 3.94
CA ALA A 49 20.03 4.67 4.60
C ALA A 49 19.18 5.81 4.00
N TYR A 50 19.79 6.90 3.56
CA TYR A 50 19.12 8.00 2.89
C TYR A 50 18.51 7.56 1.55
N GLU A 51 19.24 6.80 0.75
CA GLU A 51 18.75 6.27 -0.54
C GLU A 51 17.59 5.31 -0.34
N VAL A 52 17.68 4.41 0.64
CA VAL A 52 16.60 3.50 1.00
C VAL A 52 15.34 4.27 1.40
N THR A 53 15.48 5.33 2.21
CA THR A 53 14.33 6.14 2.63
C THR A 53 13.69 6.86 1.46
N MET A 54 14.47 7.53 0.60
CA MET A 54 13.97 8.38 -0.48
C MET A 54 13.45 7.58 -1.68
N TYR A 55 14.18 6.54 -2.11
CA TYR A 55 13.81 5.79 -3.32
C TYR A 55 12.94 4.57 -3.03
N TYR A 56 12.93 4.07 -1.80
CA TYR A 56 12.14 2.90 -1.45
C TYR A 56 10.97 3.25 -0.52
N TYR A 57 11.18 3.73 0.72
CA TYR A 57 10.12 3.85 1.72
C TYR A 57 9.05 4.89 1.41
N ILE A 58 9.39 6.04 0.86
CA ILE A 58 8.39 7.05 0.46
C ILE A 58 7.41 6.45 -0.56
N HIS A 59 7.94 5.71 -1.54
CA HIS A 59 7.13 5.08 -2.57
C HIS A 59 6.42 3.81 -2.10
N PHE A 60 7.01 3.08 -1.16
CA PHE A 60 6.40 1.93 -0.50
C PHE A 60 5.17 2.33 0.31
N VAL A 61 5.26 3.39 1.12
CA VAL A 61 4.11 3.94 1.86
C VAL A 61 2.99 4.36 0.92
N THR A 62 3.31 5.02 -0.19
CA THR A 62 2.32 5.38 -1.21
C THR A 62 1.63 4.15 -1.80
N PHE A 63 2.39 3.11 -2.11
CA PHE A 63 1.87 1.86 -2.65
C PHE A 63 0.96 1.13 -1.66
N ILE A 64 1.40 0.95 -0.40
CA ILE A 64 0.61 0.30 0.67
C ILE A 64 -0.68 1.06 0.92
N ASN A 65 -0.64 2.38 0.98
CA ASN A 65 -1.84 3.20 1.13
C ASN A 65 -2.77 3.04 -0.08
N GLY A 66 -2.25 3.05 -1.31
CA GLY A 66 -3.07 2.81 -2.51
C GLY A 66 -3.78 1.46 -2.49
N MET A 67 -3.18 0.44 -1.89
CA MET A 67 -3.75 -0.91 -1.79
C MET A 67 -4.74 -1.05 -0.62
N LEU A 68 -4.41 -0.51 0.56
CA LEU A 68 -5.13 -0.79 1.80
C LEU A 68 -6.13 0.29 2.24
N TRP A 69 -6.27 1.41 1.53
CA TRP A 69 -7.20 2.48 1.90
C TRP A 69 -8.65 2.04 2.09
N PRO A 70 -9.22 1.16 1.26
CA PRO A 70 -10.58 0.66 1.53
C PRO A 70 -10.70 -0.05 2.87
N LEU A 71 -9.66 -0.81 3.25
CA LEU A 71 -9.60 -1.47 4.56
C LEU A 71 -9.49 -0.44 5.70
N PHE A 72 -8.65 0.59 5.54
CA PHE A 72 -8.53 1.65 6.54
C PHE A 72 -9.82 2.45 6.69
N ALA A 73 -10.56 2.68 5.60
CA ALA A 73 -11.87 3.32 5.64
C ALA A 73 -12.89 2.48 6.44
N LEU A 74 -12.89 1.17 6.24
CA LEU A 74 -13.74 0.25 6.99
C LEU A 74 -13.40 0.25 8.48
N ILE A 75 -12.13 0.12 8.83
CA ILE A 75 -11.66 0.13 10.22
C ILE A 75 -12.02 1.48 10.87
N SER A 76 -11.76 2.59 10.21
CA SER A 76 -12.00 3.93 10.76
C SER A 76 -13.47 4.22 11.00
N VAL A 77 -14.39 3.76 10.12
CA VAL A 77 -15.83 3.93 10.34
C VAL A 77 -16.30 3.12 11.56
N ILE A 78 -15.79 1.91 11.74
CA ILE A 78 -16.11 1.09 12.91
C ILE A 78 -15.64 1.76 14.19
N PHE A 79 -14.36 2.19 14.25
CA PHE A 79 -13.80 2.88 15.42
C PHE A 79 -14.53 4.18 15.75
N PHE A 80 -14.79 4.99 14.73
CA PHE A 80 -15.51 6.26 14.93
C PHE A 80 -16.92 6.03 15.45
N THR A 81 -17.67 5.10 14.84
CA THR A 81 -19.04 4.81 15.26
C THR A 81 -19.08 4.19 16.66
N ALA A 82 -18.17 3.26 16.97
CA ALA A 82 -18.04 2.68 18.31
C ALA A 82 -17.76 3.75 19.38
N ARG A 83 -16.89 4.73 19.06
CA ARG A 83 -16.61 5.85 19.95
C ARG A 83 -17.83 6.74 20.19
N LEU A 84 -18.60 7.07 19.13
CA LEU A 84 -19.85 7.82 19.27
C LEU A 84 -20.86 7.08 20.14
N ALA A 85 -20.99 5.76 19.96
CA ALA A 85 -21.89 4.94 20.74
C ALA A 85 -21.45 4.85 22.22
N LYS A 86 -20.15 4.64 22.48
CA LYS A 86 -19.60 4.56 23.83
C LYS A 86 -19.79 5.86 24.62
N ASN A 87 -19.68 7.01 23.97
CA ASN A 87 -19.88 8.33 24.59
C ASN A 87 -21.35 8.73 24.68
N SER A 88 -22.29 7.85 24.31
CA SER A 88 -23.74 8.14 24.21
C SER A 88 -24.10 9.29 23.27
N GLU A 89 -23.15 9.78 22.46
CA GLU A 89 -23.36 10.87 21.50
C GLU A 89 -24.36 10.46 20.42
N PHE A 90 -24.31 9.21 19.95
CA PHE A 90 -25.22 8.68 18.95
C PHE A 90 -26.67 8.65 19.45
N ILE A 91 -26.87 8.18 20.69
CA ILE A 91 -28.21 8.17 21.33
C ILE A 91 -28.70 9.60 21.55
N SER A 92 -27.85 10.50 21.99
CA SER A 92 -28.19 11.92 22.20
C SER A 92 -28.66 12.60 20.90
N ILE A 93 -28.01 12.31 19.76
CA ILE A 93 -28.40 12.82 18.44
C ILE A 93 -29.79 12.29 18.03
N LEU A 94 -30.05 11.00 18.25
CA LEU A 94 -31.36 10.39 17.97
C LEU A 94 -32.46 10.97 18.86
N ASN A 95 -32.22 11.15 20.16
CA ASN A 95 -33.15 11.73 21.10
C ASN A 95 -33.47 13.23 20.79
N ALA A 96 -32.53 13.91 20.12
CA ALA A 96 -32.78 15.27 19.61
C ALA A 96 -33.68 15.31 18.35
N GLY A 97 -34.26 14.15 17.95
CA GLY A 97 -35.17 14.04 16.81
C GLY A 97 -34.49 13.97 15.44
N VAL A 98 -33.18 13.75 15.40
CA VAL A 98 -32.44 13.59 14.14
C VAL A 98 -32.62 12.15 13.65
N GLY A 99 -33.31 11.98 12.53
CA GLY A 99 -33.55 10.66 11.94
C GLY A 99 -32.24 9.95 11.50
N TYR A 100 -32.21 8.63 11.57
CA TYR A 100 -31.05 7.79 11.21
C TYR A 100 -30.48 8.11 9.80
N HIS A 101 -31.35 8.22 8.80
CA HIS A 101 -30.93 8.58 7.43
C HIS A 101 -30.22 9.93 7.35
N ARG A 102 -30.58 10.87 8.23
CA ARG A 102 -29.95 12.21 8.27
C ARG A 102 -28.52 12.12 8.83
N ILE A 103 -28.25 11.19 9.75
CA ILE A 103 -26.93 10.94 10.29
C ILE A 103 -26.05 10.23 9.24
N LEU A 104 -26.62 9.37 8.40
CA LEU A 104 -25.88 8.63 7.37
C LEU A 104 -25.32 9.54 6.26
N LEU A 105 -25.99 10.67 5.95
CA LEU A 105 -25.53 11.57 4.90
C LEU A 105 -24.08 12.09 5.08
N PRO A 106 -23.65 12.60 6.25
CA PRO A 106 -22.29 13.03 6.46
C PRO A 106 -21.27 11.85 6.40
N TYR A 107 -21.65 10.65 6.79
CA TYR A 107 -20.79 9.45 6.59
C TYR A 107 -20.55 9.18 5.11
N MET A 108 -21.59 9.22 4.30
CA MET A 108 -21.49 9.06 2.84
C MET A 108 -20.66 10.19 2.21
N GLY A 109 -20.81 11.42 2.71
CA GLY A 109 -20.00 12.56 2.29
C GLY A 109 -18.51 12.37 2.58
N ALA A 110 -18.16 11.91 3.79
CA ALA A 110 -16.78 11.62 4.17
C ALA A 110 -16.22 10.45 3.37
N ALA A 111 -16.99 9.37 3.18
CA ALA A 111 -16.60 8.23 2.35
C ALA A 111 -16.38 8.67 0.89
N GLY A 112 -17.20 9.55 0.34
CA GLY A 112 -17.02 10.13 -0.99
C GLY A 112 -15.71 10.92 -1.12
N ILE A 113 -15.33 11.69 -0.11
CA ILE A 113 -14.03 12.41 -0.07
C ILE A 113 -12.88 11.40 -0.08
N ILE A 114 -12.93 10.38 0.79
CA ILE A 114 -11.90 9.32 0.85
C ILE A 114 -11.79 8.61 -0.51
N PHE A 115 -12.91 8.29 -1.14
CA PHE A 115 -12.96 7.64 -2.45
C PHE A 115 -12.28 8.48 -3.54
N VAL A 116 -12.58 9.77 -3.64
CA VAL A 116 -11.97 10.68 -4.63
C VAL A 116 -10.46 10.81 -4.40
N LEU A 117 -10.02 10.94 -3.15
CA LEU A 117 -8.60 10.98 -2.80
C LEU A 117 -7.91 9.67 -3.13
N HIS A 118 -8.55 8.52 -2.84
CA HIS A 118 -8.02 7.20 -3.18
C HIS A 118 -7.84 7.01 -4.68
N LEU A 119 -8.81 7.42 -5.49
CA LEU A 119 -8.67 7.37 -6.95
C LEU A 119 -7.47 8.20 -7.43
N GLY A 120 -7.30 9.42 -6.89
CA GLY A 120 -6.16 10.27 -7.24
C GLY A 120 -4.81 9.62 -6.88
N ILE A 121 -4.67 9.11 -5.67
CA ILE A 121 -3.44 8.45 -5.22
C ILE A 121 -3.16 7.19 -6.04
N ASN A 122 -4.16 6.34 -6.22
CA ASN A 122 -3.99 5.05 -6.91
C ASN A 122 -3.72 5.21 -8.40
N HIS A 123 -4.29 6.23 -9.03
CA HIS A 123 -4.15 6.45 -10.47
C HIS A 123 -2.88 7.25 -10.86
N TYR A 124 -2.45 8.18 -9.99
CA TYR A 124 -1.29 9.03 -10.29
C TYR A 124 -0.07 8.72 -9.42
N MET A 125 -0.21 8.68 -8.10
CA MET A 125 0.95 8.57 -7.21
C MET A 125 1.53 7.16 -7.17
N VAL A 126 0.69 6.13 -7.14
CA VAL A 126 1.14 4.72 -7.09
C VAL A 126 1.94 4.33 -8.34
N PRO A 127 1.50 4.61 -9.59
CA PRO A 127 2.28 4.29 -10.78
C PRO A 127 3.61 5.06 -10.85
N LEU A 128 3.61 6.35 -10.49
CA LEU A 128 4.84 7.16 -10.45
C LEU A 128 5.82 6.63 -9.41
N GLY A 129 5.35 6.32 -8.22
CA GLY A 129 6.18 5.73 -7.16
C GLY A 129 6.72 4.35 -7.52
N SER A 130 5.92 3.53 -8.19
CA SER A 130 6.33 2.19 -8.62
C SER A 130 7.44 2.23 -9.67
N LYS A 131 7.47 3.23 -10.55
CA LYS A 131 8.56 3.42 -11.52
C LYS A 131 9.92 3.66 -10.86
N VAL A 132 9.95 4.22 -9.66
CA VAL A 132 11.17 4.47 -8.89
C VAL A 132 11.50 3.28 -7.99
N ARG A 133 10.49 2.77 -7.26
CA ARG A 133 10.65 1.71 -6.26
C ARG A 133 11.06 0.37 -6.88
N ILE A 134 10.38 -0.07 -7.95
CA ILE A 134 10.61 -1.40 -8.54
C ILE A 134 12.04 -1.57 -9.07
N PRO A 135 12.63 -0.65 -9.84
CA PRO A 135 14.03 -0.76 -10.27
C PRO A 135 15.01 -0.75 -9.09
N PHE A 136 14.74 0.07 -8.06
CA PHE A 136 15.57 0.11 -6.86
C PHE A 136 15.53 -1.22 -6.09
N GLU A 137 14.34 -1.79 -5.92
CA GLU A 137 14.11 -3.07 -5.28
C GLU A 137 14.77 -4.22 -6.05
N ASN A 138 14.61 -4.26 -7.36
CA ASN A 138 15.24 -5.26 -8.22
C ASN A 138 16.77 -5.20 -8.16
N LYS A 139 17.35 -4.00 -8.10
CA LYS A 139 18.79 -3.82 -8.03
C LYS A 139 19.38 -4.21 -6.68
N ASN A 140 18.74 -3.85 -5.58
CA ASN A 140 19.34 -3.90 -4.24
C ASN A 140 18.80 -5.04 -3.37
N VAL A 141 17.59 -5.54 -3.63
CA VAL A 141 16.97 -6.62 -2.87
C VAL A 141 16.96 -7.92 -3.65
N TRP A 142 16.40 -7.90 -4.86
CA TRP A 142 16.20 -9.12 -5.66
C TRP A 142 17.46 -9.57 -6.41
N ARG A 143 18.41 -8.68 -6.68
CA ARG A 143 19.67 -9.06 -7.33
C ARG A 143 20.44 -10.05 -6.47
N THR A 144 20.41 -9.90 -5.16
CA THR A 144 20.99 -10.84 -4.19
C THR A 144 20.23 -12.18 -4.18
N SER A 145 18.92 -12.17 -4.40
CA SER A 145 18.07 -13.36 -4.48
C SER A 145 18.09 -14.02 -5.86
N ASN A 146 18.18 -13.23 -6.95
CA ASN A 146 18.23 -13.76 -8.33
C ASN A 146 19.59 -14.34 -8.71
N GLN A 147 20.68 -13.93 -8.05
CA GLN A 147 21.98 -14.59 -8.19
C GLN A 147 21.95 -16.07 -7.74
N THR A 148 20.89 -16.46 -7.00
CA THR A 148 20.71 -17.83 -6.51
C THR A 148 19.74 -18.66 -7.37
N ARG A 149 19.18 -18.11 -8.45
CA ARG A 149 18.35 -18.89 -9.39
C ARG A 149 19.24 -19.67 -10.35
N THR A 150 19.82 -20.73 -9.85
CA THR A 150 20.66 -21.67 -10.62
C THR A 150 19.84 -22.79 -11.27
N LYS A 151 18.53 -22.88 -11.02
CA LYS A 151 17.64 -23.95 -11.52
C LYS A 151 16.40 -23.38 -12.23
N ASN A 152 16.02 -24.07 -13.30
CA ASN A 152 14.79 -23.79 -14.08
C ASN A 152 14.71 -22.33 -14.58
N ILE A 153 15.76 -21.91 -15.28
CA ILE A 153 15.84 -20.55 -15.85
C ILE A 153 15.19 -20.56 -17.23
N HIS A 154 14.19 -19.70 -17.43
CA HIS A 154 13.56 -19.45 -18.72
C HIS A 154 13.99 -18.07 -19.23
N VAL A 155 14.65 -18.03 -20.38
CA VAL A 155 15.06 -16.79 -21.05
C VAL A 155 14.38 -16.71 -22.39
N MET A 156 13.70 -15.60 -22.67
CA MET A 156 13.22 -15.30 -24.01
C MET A 156 14.36 -14.71 -24.85
N LEU A 157 14.76 -15.41 -25.91
CA LEU A 157 15.76 -14.92 -26.86
C LEU A 157 15.09 -14.06 -27.95
N ASN A 158 13.89 -14.47 -28.39
CA ASN A 158 13.06 -13.76 -29.37
C ASN A 158 11.58 -13.93 -28.98
N PRO A 159 10.65 -13.15 -29.57
CA PRO A 159 9.21 -13.32 -29.30
C PRO A 159 8.67 -14.73 -29.52
N THR A 160 9.34 -15.53 -30.36
CA THR A 160 8.96 -16.90 -30.70
C THR A 160 9.90 -17.98 -30.12
N THR A 161 11.07 -17.61 -29.59
CA THR A 161 12.10 -18.58 -29.16
C THR A 161 12.38 -18.43 -27.68
N LYS A 162 12.16 -19.50 -26.91
CA LYS A 162 12.44 -19.58 -25.47
C LYS A 162 13.61 -20.52 -25.23
N LEU A 163 14.55 -20.10 -24.41
CA LEU A 163 15.65 -20.93 -23.91
C LEU A 163 15.33 -21.37 -22.48
N TYR A 164 15.23 -22.68 -22.29
CA TYR A 164 15.13 -23.29 -20.97
C TYR A 164 16.46 -23.85 -20.53
N ILE A 165 16.91 -23.49 -19.32
CA ILE A 165 18.13 -24.00 -18.68
C ILE A 165 17.73 -24.66 -17.37
N ARG A 166 17.91 -25.96 -17.23
CA ARG A 166 17.53 -26.70 -16.03
C ARG A 166 18.45 -26.42 -14.85
N ASN A 167 19.78 -26.39 -15.07
CA ASN A 167 20.75 -26.07 -14.05
C ASN A 167 21.83 -25.15 -14.65
N TYR A 168 22.10 -24.04 -14.00
CA TYR A 168 23.20 -23.14 -14.30
C TYR A 168 24.18 -23.12 -13.15
N ARG A 169 25.46 -23.44 -13.41
CA ARG A 169 26.55 -23.34 -12.44
C ARG A 169 27.26 -22.00 -12.65
N GLU A 170 27.08 -21.11 -11.70
CA GLU A 170 27.70 -19.79 -11.72
C GLU A 170 29.22 -19.84 -11.63
N ARG A 171 29.77 -20.86 -10.90
CA ARG A 171 31.19 -21.04 -10.67
C ARG A 171 31.99 -21.30 -11.93
N ASP A 172 31.44 -22.07 -12.87
CA ASP A 172 32.06 -22.48 -14.11
C ASP A 172 31.38 -21.90 -15.35
N SER A 173 30.40 -21.04 -15.16
CA SER A 173 29.52 -20.46 -16.23
C SER A 173 28.94 -21.51 -17.16
N THR A 174 28.69 -22.73 -16.65
CA THR A 174 28.18 -23.86 -17.43
C THR A 174 26.71 -24.05 -17.23
N ALA A 175 25.99 -24.21 -18.34
CA ALA A 175 24.57 -24.55 -18.35
C ALA A 175 24.39 -26.02 -18.65
N LEU A 176 23.68 -26.74 -17.79
CA LEU A 176 23.39 -28.16 -17.94
C LEU A 176 21.90 -28.30 -18.34
N ASP A 177 21.68 -29.17 -19.32
CA ASP A 177 20.35 -29.52 -19.82
C ASP A 177 19.59 -28.27 -20.37
N MET A 178 20.07 -27.75 -21.50
CA MET A 178 19.46 -26.66 -22.24
C MET A 178 18.50 -27.20 -23.29
N ARG A 179 17.31 -26.54 -23.37
CA ARG A 179 16.33 -26.79 -24.43
C ARG A 179 15.96 -25.47 -25.09
N ILE A 180 15.86 -25.49 -26.42
CA ILE A 180 15.34 -24.38 -27.20
C ILE A 180 13.93 -24.78 -27.64
N GLU A 181 12.96 -23.96 -27.28
CA GLU A 181 11.54 -24.13 -27.65
C GLU A 181 11.17 -23.02 -28.64
N TYR A 182 10.60 -23.42 -29.74
CA TYR A 182 10.16 -22.54 -30.82
C TYR A 182 8.65 -22.30 -30.76
#